data_693bbdad82fa087e028266537ecd3e42
#
_entry.id   693bbdad82fa087e028266537ecd3e42
#
_cell.length_a   1.000
_cell.length_b   1.000
_cell.length_c   1.000
_cell.angle_alpha   90.00
_cell.angle_beta   90.00
_cell.angle_gamma   90.00
#
_symmetry.space_group_name_H-M   'P 1'
#
loop_
_entity.id
_entity.type
_entity.pdbx_description
1 polymer ?
#
loop_
_entity_poly.entity_id
_entity_poly.type
_entity_poly.pdbx_seq_one_letter_code
_entity_poly.pdbx_strand_id
1 'polypeptide(L)'
;MLDLIGVGLGPFNLSLAALTTQSNCQLSARFYERKPQFDWHPGLLLEGATLQVPFFADLVTMVDPTSRFSFLNYLKHQERLFAFYFLENFFIPRREYNAYCQWVCDQLENISFNTSVEDVEQIDGGFRVHLRSGGASAPLEQIECKNLVIGTGTAAYLPPVLEEFAAKHPEACTHSSNFMEFENAHPNIDLLVLGSGQSAAEIFSRRFHQQLDHQANPRFQLDWITRSPGFFPMEYSPLGLEHFTPDYMQLFHSLELDQKDQINRAQGLLYKGISFELIREIYQDLYHRSVDTDLSEVTLGSSSELINIHRQGGRTHCVFYHHLLNQEFTLETGAVIAATGFRQQLPCCLNHLKPLLDLDDQQRLKVSLNHEVLFKNSSTQGVPSSTPKEPISKTESTSGRLFVQNLEQHTHGVGTPDLGLGAYRAARILNALSGQEHFALSEQGAFQNFGVPRSAASKRENSLDRAFASPARRSSAC
;
A
#
# COMPACT_ATOMS: atom_id res chain seq x y z
N MET A 1 -12.61 27.50 -8.46
CA MET A 1 -11.37 26.81 -8.03
C MET A 1 -11.72 25.96 -6.82
N LEU A 2 -11.46 24.64 -6.86
CA LEU A 2 -11.64 23.74 -5.72
C LEU A 2 -10.54 23.96 -4.68
N ASP A 3 -10.80 23.61 -3.42
CA ASP A 3 -9.75 23.66 -2.38
C ASP A 3 -8.80 22.47 -2.52
N LEU A 4 -9.30 21.29 -2.97
CA LEU A 4 -8.52 20.08 -3.09
C LEU A 4 -8.94 19.23 -4.28
N ILE A 5 -7.96 18.71 -5.03
CA ILE A 5 -8.15 17.59 -5.94
C ILE A 5 -7.29 16.41 -5.48
N GLY A 6 -7.91 15.23 -5.39
CA GLY A 6 -7.23 13.94 -5.19
C GLY A 6 -7.07 13.21 -6.52
N VAL A 7 -5.85 12.75 -6.81
CA VAL A 7 -5.50 11.99 -8.02
C VAL A 7 -5.33 10.52 -7.67
N GLY A 8 -6.17 9.66 -8.24
CA GLY A 8 -6.32 8.25 -7.89
C GLY A 8 -7.20 8.05 -6.66
N LEU A 9 -7.96 6.95 -6.62
CA LEU A 9 -8.87 6.61 -5.52
C LEU A 9 -8.59 5.19 -5.01
N GLY A 10 -7.35 4.95 -4.57
CA GLY A 10 -7.02 3.79 -3.74
C GLY A 10 -7.47 4.00 -2.29
N PRO A 11 -7.25 3.00 -1.39
CA PRO A 11 -7.68 3.08 0.00
C PRO A 11 -7.26 4.38 0.72
N PHE A 12 -6.06 4.87 0.47
CA PHE A 12 -5.56 6.09 1.13
C PHE A 12 -6.31 7.36 0.73
N ASN A 13 -6.54 7.58 -0.58
CA ASN A 13 -7.34 8.72 -1.02
C ASN A 13 -8.82 8.53 -0.71
N LEU A 14 -9.33 7.30 -0.67
CA LEU A 14 -10.70 7.02 -0.22
C LEU A 14 -10.89 7.35 1.27
N SER A 15 -9.89 7.03 2.11
CA SER A 15 -9.85 7.46 3.51
C SER A 15 -9.93 8.99 3.63
N LEU A 16 -9.11 9.71 2.86
CA LEU A 16 -9.13 11.17 2.85
C LEU A 16 -10.48 11.72 2.38
N ALA A 17 -11.08 11.15 1.34
CA ALA A 17 -12.39 11.54 0.83
C ALA A 17 -13.50 11.35 1.89
N ALA A 18 -13.47 10.22 2.60
CA ALA A 18 -14.40 9.91 3.67
C ALA A 18 -14.25 10.87 4.86
N LEU A 19 -13.03 11.10 5.33
CA LEU A 19 -12.75 12.02 6.44
C LEU A 19 -13.08 13.48 6.09
N THR A 20 -12.82 13.90 4.85
CA THR A 20 -13.20 15.26 4.39
C THR A 20 -14.72 15.46 4.43
N THR A 21 -15.51 14.44 4.09
CA THR A 21 -16.97 14.48 4.11
C THR A 21 -17.54 14.51 5.53
N GLN A 22 -16.85 13.88 6.49
CA GLN A 22 -17.29 13.82 7.90
C GLN A 22 -16.83 15.02 8.73
N SER A 23 -15.70 15.63 8.35
CA SER A 23 -15.16 16.76 9.09
C SER A 23 -16.05 17.99 8.91
N ASN A 24 -16.08 18.85 9.92
CA ASN A 24 -16.71 20.16 9.81
C ASN A 24 -15.88 21.13 8.95
N CYS A 25 -14.85 20.65 8.25
CA CYS A 25 -14.08 21.48 7.34
C CYS A 25 -14.89 21.74 6.07
N GLN A 26 -15.09 22.99 5.73
CA GLN A 26 -15.82 23.40 4.53
C GLN A 26 -14.91 23.37 3.29
N LEU A 27 -14.15 22.27 3.09
CA LEU A 27 -13.28 22.12 1.94
C LEU A 27 -14.07 21.59 0.73
N SER A 28 -14.02 22.32 -0.37
CA SER A 28 -14.49 21.83 -1.66
C SER A 28 -13.47 20.87 -2.26
N ALA A 29 -13.70 19.56 -2.10
CA ALA A 29 -12.78 18.51 -2.54
C ALA A 29 -13.41 17.62 -3.62
N ARG A 30 -12.60 17.16 -4.59
CA ARG A 30 -12.96 16.17 -5.61
C ARG A 30 -11.83 15.18 -5.78
N PHE A 31 -12.19 13.89 -5.94
CA PHE A 31 -11.24 12.80 -6.17
C PHE A 31 -11.54 12.11 -7.49
N TYR A 32 -10.52 11.89 -8.32
CA TYR A 32 -10.66 11.34 -9.65
C TYR A 32 -9.95 10.00 -9.78
N GLU A 33 -10.65 9.00 -10.29
CA GLU A 33 -10.15 7.65 -10.54
C GLU A 33 -10.39 7.26 -12.00
N ARG A 34 -9.33 6.75 -12.66
CA ARG A 34 -9.41 6.31 -14.06
C ARG A 34 -10.19 5.02 -14.27
N LYS A 35 -10.24 4.14 -13.25
CA LYS A 35 -11.01 2.90 -13.29
C LYS A 35 -12.51 3.20 -13.26
N PRO A 36 -13.37 2.27 -13.77
CA PRO A 36 -14.80 2.46 -13.78
C PRO A 36 -15.46 2.36 -12.40
N GLN A 37 -14.78 1.77 -11.43
CA GLN A 37 -15.22 1.60 -10.06
C GLN A 37 -14.02 1.42 -9.14
N PHE A 38 -14.25 1.46 -7.84
CA PHE A 38 -13.22 1.06 -6.88
C PHE A 38 -12.91 -0.42 -7.05
N ASP A 39 -11.64 -0.73 -7.25
CA ASP A 39 -11.17 -2.10 -7.38
C ASP A 39 -9.71 -2.20 -6.91
N TRP A 40 -9.52 -2.86 -5.77
CA TRP A 40 -8.23 -2.94 -5.11
C TRP A 40 -7.57 -4.28 -5.36
N HIS A 41 -6.45 -4.30 -6.07
CA HIS A 41 -5.69 -5.49 -6.47
C HIS A 41 -6.54 -6.59 -7.13
N PRO A 42 -7.34 -6.27 -8.19
CA PRO A 42 -8.30 -7.20 -8.78
C PRO A 42 -7.68 -8.51 -9.23
N GLY A 43 -6.45 -8.50 -9.74
CA GLY A 43 -5.74 -9.71 -10.17
C GLY A 43 -5.25 -10.60 -9.02
N LEU A 44 -5.45 -10.20 -7.75
CA LEU A 44 -5.04 -10.93 -6.56
C LEU A 44 -6.18 -11.07 -5.53
N LEU A 45 -7.44 -10.94 -5.95
CA LEU A 45 -8.61 -11.24 -5.11
C LEU A 45 -8.89 -12.74 -5.05
N LEU A 46 -7.87 -13.51 -4.74
CA LEU A 46 -7.90 -14.97 -4.66
C LEU A 46 -8.86 -15.44 -3.55
N GLU A 47 -9.51 -16.56 -3.78
CA GLU A 47 -10.29 -17.20 -2.73
C GLU A 47 -9.37 -17.61 -1.57
N GLY A 48 -9.78 -17.33 -0.33
CA GLY A 48 -8.97 -17.57 0.86
C GLY A 48 -7.93 -16.49 1.18
N ALA A 49 -7.59 -15.60 0.22
CA ALA A 49 -6.64 -14.52 0.50
C ALA A 49 -7.23 -13.50 1.48
N THR A 50 -6.50 -13.24 2.58
CA THR A 50 -6.86 -12.28 3.61
C THR A 50 -6.01 -11.01 3.53
N LEU A 51 -6.45 -9.95 4.20
CA LEU A 51 -5.58 -8.85 4.57
C LEU A 51 -4.49 -9.35 5.52
N GLN A 52 -3.32 -8.73 5.45
CA GLN A 52 -2.20 -8.99 6.36
C GLN A 52 -2.15 -7.98 7.53
N VAL A 53 -3.25 -7.26 7.71
CA VAL A 53 -3.46 -6.30 8.80
C VAL A 53 -4.85 -6.51 9.38
N PRO A 54 -5.06 -6.22 10.69
CA PRO A 54 -6.36 -6.32 11.31
C PRO A 54 -7.42 -5.47 10.62
N PHE A 55 -8.70 -5.85 10.71
CA PHE A 55 -9.82 -5.10 10.15
C PHE A 55 -9.93 -3.65 10.65
N PHE A 56 -9.27 -3.31 11.77
CA PHE A 56 -9.14 -1.92 12.25
C PHE A 56 -8.32 -1.03 11.30
N ALA A 57 -7.55 -1.61 10.39
CA ALA A 57 -6.88 -0.90 9.31
C ALA A 57 -7.87 -0.53 8.19
N ASP A 58 -9.09 -0.18 8.55
CA ASP A 58 -10.10 0.37 7.68
C ASP A 58 -9.81 1.84 7.33
N LEU A 59 -10.74 2.49 6.66
CA LEU A 59 -10.53 3.84 6.14
C LEU A 59 -10.53 4.94 7.22
N VAL A 60 -11.03 4.70 8.44
CA VAL A 60 -11.36 5.78 9.39
C VAL A 60 -11.13 5.43 10.87
N THR A 61 -11.25 4.15 11.27
CA THR A 61 -11.38 3.74 12.68
C THR A 61 -10.20 4.17 13.54
N MET A 62 -8.97 4.16 13.02
CA MET A 62 -7.77 4.57 13.78
C MET A 62 -7.74 6.07 14.13
N VAL A 63 -8.66 6.86 13.57
CA VAL A 63 -8.77 8.31 13.81
C VAL A 63 -10.14 8.68 14.38
N ASP A 64 -11.19 8.06 13.86
CA ASP A 64 -12.56 8.24 14.32
C ASP A 64 -13.28 6.89 14.39
N PRO A 65 -13.23 6.19 15.52
CA PRO A 65 -13.88 4.90 15.70
C PRO A 65 -15.41 5.00 15.68
N THR A 66 -15.97 6.20 15.77
CA THR A 66 -17.43 6.45 15.70
C THR A 66 -17.92 6.73 14.29
N SER A 67 -17.03 6.78 13.32
CA SER A 67 -17.34 7.08 11.94
C SER A 67 -18.41 6.17 11.33
N ARG A 68 -19.35 6.78 10.61
CA ARG A 68 -20.33 6.04 9.81
C ARG A 68 -19.70 5.19 8.70
N PHE A 69 -18.46 5.47 8.32
CA PHE A 69 -17.70 4.75 7.31
C PHE A 69 -16.80 3.64 7.89
N SER A 70 -16.92 3.31 9.19
CA SER A 70 -16.14 2.24 9.81
C SER A 70 -16.53 0.85 9.23
N PHE A 71 -15.57 -0.09 9.24
CA PHE A 71 -15.81 -1.46 8.81
C PHE A 71 -16.90 -2.14 9.64
N LEU A 72 -16.99 -1.87 10.94
CA LEU A 72 -18.05 -2.41 11.79
C LEU A 72 -19.43 -1.87 11.39
N ASN A 73 -19.54 -0.61 10.96
CA ASN A 73 -20.79 -0.08 10.45
C ASN A 73 -21.18 -0.69 9.10
N TYR A 74 -20.22 -0.95 8.22
CA TYR A 74 -20.42 -1.73 7.00
C TYR A 74 -21.00 -3.11 7.33
N LEU A 75 -20.40 -3.86 8.25
CA LEU A 75 -20.90 -5.18 8.66
C LEU A 75 -22.33 -5.12 9.23
N LYS A 76 -22.63 -4.07 10.00
CA LYS A 76 -23.99 -3.86 10.50
C LYS A 76 -24.96 -3.60 9.36
N HIS A 77 -24.61 -2.77 8.41
CA HIS A 77 -25.44 -2.46 7.23
C HIS A 77 -25.68 -3.70 6.35
N GLN A 78 -24.69 -4.60 6.26
CA GLN A 78 -24.78 -5.87 5.54
C GLN A 78 -25.47 -6.99 6.35
N GLU A 79 -25.96 -6.71 7.55
CA GLU A 79 -26.58 -7.68 8.49
C GLU A 79 -25.62 -8.84 8.87
N ARG A 80 -24.30 -8.62 8.81
CA ARG A 80 -23.27 -9.65 9.03
C ARG A 80 -22.50 -9.51 10.35
N LEU A 81 -22.87 -8.55 11.20
CA LEU A 81 -22.11 -8.25 12.41
C LEU A 81 -22.01 -9.45 13.37
N PHE A 82 -23.11 -10.22 13.55
CA PHE A 82 -23.07 -11.44 14.37
C PHE A 82 -22.25 -12.56 13.74
N ALA A 83 -22.33 -12.73 12.41
CA ALA A 83 -21.51 -13.72 11.72
C ALA A 83 -20.02 -13.39 11.87
N PHE A 84 -19.66 -12.13 11.79
CA PHE A 84 -18.30 -11.65 12.00
C PHE A 84 -17.84 -11.82 13.46
N TYR A 85 -18.72 -11.56 14.42
CA TYR A 85 -18.43 -11.79 15.84
C TYR A 85 -18.05 -13.25 16.11
N PHE A 86 -18.77 -14.20 15.53
CA PHE A 86 -18.48 -15.64 15.70
C PHE A 86 -17.29 -16.14 14.85
N LEU A 87 -16.86 -15.37 13.85
CA LEU A 87 -15.67 -15.70 13.07
C LEU A 87 -14.38 -15.62 13.92
N GLU A 88 -14.35 -14.76 14.95
CA GLU A 88 -13.23 -14.57 15.89
C GLU A 88 -11.88 -14.38 15.16
N ASN A 89 -11.89 -13.67 14.04
CA ASN A 89 -10.68 -13.42 13.24
C ASN A 89 -10.49 -11.92 12.97
N PHE A 90 -9.30 -11.42 13.26
CA PHE A 90 -8.93 -10.03 12.97
C PHE A 90 -8.63 -9.79 11.48
N PHE A 91 -8.25 -10.84 10.75
CA PHE A 91 -7.84 -10.76 9.35
C PHE A 91 -9.02 -11.11 8.44
N ILE A 92 -9.55 -10.11 7.75
CA ILE A 92 -10.70 -10.26 6.87
C ILE A 92 -10.27 -10.70 5.47
N PRO A 93 -11.16 -11.37 4.71
CA PRO A 93 -10.91 -11.66 3.30
C PRO A 93 -10.63 -10.37 2.51
N ARG A 94 -9.65 -10.43 1.62
CA ARG A 94 -9.28 -9.28 0.76
C ARG A 94 -10.48 -8.80 -0.08
N ARG A 95 -11.31 -9.75 -0.56
CA ARG A 95 -12.57 -9.44 -1.26
C ARG A 95 -13.57 -8.66 -0.40
N GLU A 96 -13.62 -8.93 0.91
CA GLU A 96 -14.51 -8.20 1.81
C GLU A 96 -14.05 -6.77 2.06
N TYR A 97 -12.73 -6.56 2.19
CA TYR A 97 -12.17 -5.22 2.23
C TYR A 97 -12.49 -4.42 0.95
N ASN A 98 -12.38 -5.06 -0.22
CA ASN A 98 -12.76 -4.43 -1.49
C ASN A 98 -14.25 -4.05 -1.51
N ALA A 99 -15.15 -4.95 -1.08
CA ALA A 99 -16.58 -4.68 -0.99
C ALA A 99 -16.91 -3.57 0.03
N TYR A 100 -16.19 -3.54 1.15
CA TYR A 100 -16.30 -2.45 2.12
C TYR A 100 -15.91 -1.09 1.50
N CYS A 101 -14.79 -1.03 0.80
CA CYS A 101 -14.37 0.20 0.13
C CYS A 101 -15.37 0.65 -0.95
N GLN A 102 -15.95 -0.30 -1.72
CA GLN A 102 -17.01 0.00 -2.68
C GLN A 102 -18.25 0.56 -1.98
N TRP A 103 -18.68 -0.05 -0.86
CA TRP A 103 -19.79 0.45 -0.05
C TRP A 103 -19.55 1.87 0.48
N VAL A 104 -18.31 2.23 0.83
CA VAL A 104 -17.97 3.61 1.19
C VAL A 104 -18.05 4.53 -0.02
N CYS A 105 -17.54 4.10 -1.18
CA CYS A 105 -17.64 4.88 -2.42
C CYS A 105 -19.08 5.24 -2.77
N ASP A 106 -20.01 4.31 -2.62
CA ASP A 106 -21.43 4.52 -2.95
C ASP A 106 -22.11 5.61 -2.08
N GLN A 107 -21.47 6.01 -0.98
CA GLN A 107 -21.98 7.04 -0.07
C GLN A 107 -21.29 8.40 -0.23
N LEU A 108 -20.31 8.50 -1.12
CA LEU A 108 -19.52 9.71 -1.31
C LEU A 108 -19.89 10.42 -2.61
N GLU A 109 -20.21 11.73 -2.51
CA GLU A 109 -20.54 12.59 -3.66
C GLU A 109 -19.31 13.31 -4.23
N ASN A 110 -18.18 13.26 -3.53
CA ASN A 110 -16.96 13.98 -3.87
C ASN A 110 -15.96 13.13 -4.69
N ILE A 111 -16.39 12.00 -5.25
CA ILE A 111 -15.56 11.10 -6.06
C ILE A 111 -16.10 10.98 -7.50
N SER A 112 -15.21 10.71 -8.44
CA SER A 112 -15.54 10.52 -9.85
C SER A 112 -14.69 9.40 -10.45
N PHE A 113 -15.36 8.35 -10.92
CA PHE A 113 -14.75 7.24 -11.65
C PHE A 113 -14.71 7.50 -13.16
N ASN A 114 -14.06 6.62 -13.95
CA ASN A 114 -13.85 6.78 -15.40
C ASN A 114 -13.23 8.12 -15.79
N THR A 115 -12.45 8.72 -14.89
CA THR A 115 -11.85 10.03 -15.10
C THR A 115 -10.36 9.97 -14.84
N SER A 116 -9.58 10.07 -15.89
CA SER A 116 -8.12 10.10 -15.83
C SER A 116 -7.61 11.52 -15.65
N VAL A 117 -6.65 11.70 -14.73
CA VAL A 117 -5.84 12.93 -14.68
C VAL A 117 -4.66 12.73 -15.61
N GLU A 118 -4.67 13.48 -16.73
CA GLU A 118 -3.66 13.34 -17.79
C GLU A 118 -2.42 14.20 -17.51
N ASP A 119 -2.64 15.40 -16.97
CA ASP A 119 -1.58 16.36 -16.72
C ASP A 119 -1.94 17.36 -15.63
N VAL A 120 -0.91 17.93 -15.00
CA VAL A 120 -1.02 18.96 -13.98
C VAL A 120 0.00 20.06 -14.20
N GLU A 121 -0.47 21.29 -14.25
CA GLU A 121 0.34 22.50 -14.38
C GLU A 121 0.23 23.35 -13.10
N GLN A 122 1.33 23.99 -12.70
CA GLN A 122 1.28 24.99 -11.65
C GLN A 122 0.77 26.31 -12.23
N ILE A 123 -0.18 26.93 -11.54
CA ILE A 123 -0.72 28.27 -11.86
C ILE A 123 -0.58 29.18 -10.64
N ASP A 124 -0.91 30.45 -10.82
CA ASP A 124 -0.94 31.37 -9.67
C ASP A 124 -2.02 30.95 -8.66
N GLY A 125 -1.59 30.73 -7.42
CA GLY A 125 -2.45 30.31 -6.31
C GLY A 125 -2.87 28.84 -6.32
N GLY A 126 -2.33 27.97 -7.19
CA GLY A 126 -2.73 26.54 -7.23
C GLY A 126 -2.25 25.75 -8.41
N PHE A 127 -3.15 24.88 -8.91
CA PHE A 127 -2.89 23.97 -10.00
C PHE A 127 -4.04 23.95 -10.99
N ARG A 128 -3.71 23.78 -12.27
CA ARG A 128 -4.64 23.41 -13.34
C ARG A 128 -4.47 21.94 -13.65
N VAL A 129 -5.57 21.20 -13.56
CA VAL A 129 -5.61 19.75 -13.75
C VAL A 129 -6.35 19.44 -15.04
N HIS A 130 -5.73 18.68 -15.91
CA HIS A 130 -6.30 18.23 -17.16
C HIS A 130 -6.92 16.85 -16.97
N LEU A 131 -8.22 16.75 -17.20
CA LEU A 131 -9.03 15.56 -16.99
C LEU A 131 -9.50 14.98 -18.31
N ARG A 132 -9.65 13.68 -18.35
CA ARG A 132 -10.31 12.97 -19.46
C ARG A 132 -11.34 11.99 -18.89
N SER A 133 -12.61 12.27 -19.13
CA SER A 133 -13.73 11.45 -18.66
C SER A 133 -14.26 10.58 -19.78
N GLY A 134 -14.45 9.26 -19.56
CA GLY A 134 -15.08 8.36 -20.56
C GLY A 134 -14.14 7.76 -21.60
N GLY A 135 -12.83 7.70 -21.36
CA GLY A 135 -11.86 6.96 -22.19
C GLY A 135 -10.96 7.84 -23.07
N ALA A 136 -10.01 7.21 -23.76
CA ALA A 136 -8.89 7.87 -24.45
C ALA A 136 -9.29 8.86 -25.56
N SER A 137 -10.47 8.70 -26.16
CA SER A 137 -10.98 9.56 -27.24
C SER A 137 -11.83 10.74 -26.74
N ALA A 138 -12.12 10.81 -25.43
CA ALA A 138 -12.92 11.90 -24.87
C ALA A 138 -12.12 13.23 -24.87
N PRO A 139 -12.80 14.38 -24.94
CA PRO A 139 -12.14 15.68 -24.87
C PRO A 139 -11.44 15.88 -23.52
N LEU A 140 -10.38 16.69 -23.52
CA LEU A 140 -9.75 17.14 -22.30
C LEU A 140 -10.59 18.26 -21.68
N GLU A 141 -10.87 18.10 -20.39
CA GLU A 141 -11.47 19.12 -19.54
C GLU A 141 -10.40 19.71 -18.63
N GLN A 142 -10.56 20.95 -18.20
CA GLN A 142 -9.66 21.63 -17.28
C GLN A 142 -10.41 22.04 -16.03
N ILE A 143 -9.79 21.80 -14.88
CA ILE A 143 -10.31 22.24 -13.60
C ILE A 143 -9.16 22.83 -12.75
N GLU A 144 -9.46 23.83 -11.96
CA GLU A 144 -8.46 24.47 -11.11
C GLU A 144 -8.70 24.16 -9.65
N CYS A 145 -7.61 23.93 -8.90
CA CYS A 145 -7.65 23.73 -7.46
C CYS A 145 -6.48 24.42 -6.77
N LYS A 146 -6.65 24.69 -5.48
CA LYS A 146 -5.58 25.23 -4.62
C LYS A 146 -4.53 24.16 -4.29
N ASN A 147 -4.99 22.95 -3.97
CA ASN A 147 -4.12 21.88 -3.46
C ASN A 147 -4.38 20.57 -4.19
N LEU A 148 -3.35 19.71 -4.22
CA LEU A 148 -3.40 18.38 -4.78
C LEU A 148 -2.97 17.32 -3.76
N VAL A 149 -3.61 16.14 -3.84
CA VAL A 149 -3.13 14.92 -3.15
C VAL A 149 -2.99 13.79 -4.17
N ILE A 150 -1.79 13.25 -4.28
CA ILE A 150 -1.48 12.13 -5.17
C ILE A 150 -1.58 10.82 -4.39
N GLY A 151 -2.53 9.97 -4.77
CA GLY A 151 -2.76 8.64 -4.18
C GLY A 151 -2.89 7.57 -5.24
N THR A 152 -2.03 7.61 -6.27
CA THR A 152 -2.06 6.67 -7.41
C THR A 152 -1.52 5.29 -7.09
N GLY A 153 -0.95 5.12 -5.88
CA GLY A 153 -0.36 3.86 -5.44
C GLY A 153 0.99 3.56 -6.11
N THR A 154 1.36 2.28 -6.11
CA THR A 154 2.61 1.76 -6.65
C THR A 154 2.40 1.10 -8.01
N ALA A 155 3.44 1.08 -8.83
CA ALA A 155 3.44 0.39 -10.12
C ALA A 155 3.98 -1.04 -9.98
N ALA A 156 3.42 -1.98 -10.73
CA ALA A 156 3.96 -3.33 -10.85
C ALA A 156 5.41 -3.27 -11.35
N TYR A 157 6.28 -4.08 -10.73
CA TYR A 157 7.69 -4.10 -11.06
C TYR A 157 8.06 -5.42 -11.77
N LEU A 158 8.52 -5.30 -12.99
CA LEU A 158 9.22 -6.38 -13.68
C LEU A 158 10.73 -6.12 -13.62
N PRO A 159 11.56 -7.12 -13.27
CA PRO A 159 13.01 -7.02 -13.46
C PRO A 159 13.36 -6.75 -14.94
N PRO A 160 14.46 -6.03 -15.23
CA PRO A 160 14.83 -5.69 -16.61
C PRO A 160 14.88 -6.88 -17.56
N VAL A 161 15.31 -8.06 -17.09
CA VAL A 161 15.32 -9.31 -17.87
C VAL A 161 13.93 -9.75 -18.33
N LEU A 162 12.86 -9.34 -17.64
CA LEU A 162 11.47 -9.70 -17.97
C LEU A 162 10.73 -8.61 -18.75
N GLU A 163 11.16 -7.34 -18.68
CA GLU A 163 10.40 -6.22 -19.27
C GLU A 163 10.17 -6.40 -20.77
N GLU A 164 11.25 -6.63 -21.54
CA GLU A 164 11.14 -6.81 -22.99
C GLU A 164 10.43 -8.11 -23.36
N PHE A 165 10.69 -9.19 -22.60
CA PHE A 165 10.07 -10.50 -22.84
C PHE A 165 8.55 -10.44 -22.58
N ALA A 166 8.11 -9.88 -21.49
CA ALA A 166 6.69 -9.73 -21.14
C ALA A 166 5.94 -8.83 -22.14
N ALA A 167 6.59 -7.77 -22.63
CA ALA A 167 6.01 -6.91 -23.66
C ALA A 167 5.80 -7.63 -25.01
N LYS A 168 6.72 -8.54 -25.37
CA LYS A 168 6.65 -9.34 -26.60
C LYS A 168 5.76 -10.58 -26.49
N HIS A 169 5.67 -11.15 -25.30
CA HIS A 169 5.01 -12.42 -25.03
C HIS A 169 4.08 -12.34 -23.81
N PRO A 170 3.02 -11.49 -23.85
CA PRO A 170 2.09 -11.34 -22.74
C PRO A 170 1.33 -12.62 -22.40
N GLU A 171 1.20 -13.55 -23.34
CA GLU A 171 0.64 -14.88 -23.15
C GLU A 171 1.58 -15.85 -22.38
N ALA A 172 2.86 -15.50 -22.28
CA ALA A 172 3.89 -16.34 -21.66
C ALA A 172 4.57 -15.69 -20.44
N CYS A 173 4.35 -14.40 -20.20
CA CYS A 173 4.86 -13.71 -19.02
C CYS A 173 3.98 -12.56 -18.63
N THR A 174 3.54 -12.54 -17.36
CA THR A 174 2.80 -11.41 -16.78
C THR A 174 3.19 -11.16 -15.34
N HIS A 175 2.88 -9.97 -14.85
CA HIS A 175 3.04 -9.64 -13.42
C HIS A 175 1.90 -10.25 -12.60
N SER A 176 2.17 -10.59 -11.33
CA SER A 176 1.17 -11.14 -10.39
C SER A 176 -0.10 -10.28 -10.25
N SER A 177 -0.03 -8.97 -10.51
CA SER A 177 -1.21 -8.09 -10.50
C SER A 177 -2.28 -8.44 -11.55
N ASN A 178 -1.95 -9.25 -12.55
CA ASN A 178 -2.86 -9.69 -13.61
C ASN A 178 -3.14 -11.20 -13.54
N PHE A 179 -2.77 -11.85 -12.42
CA PHE A 179 -2.79 -13.31 -12.31
C PHE A 179 -4.18 -13.91 -12.54
N MET A 180 -5.26 -13.34 -11.99
CA MET A 180 -6.61 -13.90 -12.15
C MET A 180 -7.06 -13.94 -13.61
N GLU A 181 -6.77 -12.89 -14.38
CA GLU A 181 -7.08 -12.84 -15.82
C GLU A 181 -6.25 -13.86 -16.58
N PHE A 182 -4.94 -13.93 -16.28
CA PHE A 182 -4.03 -14.88 -16.88
C PHE A 182 -4.44 -16.35 -16.60
N GLU A 183 -4.76 -16.68 -15.35
CA GLU A 183 -5.19 -18.01 -14.92
C GLU A 183 -6.45 -18.47 -15.66
N ASN A 184 -7.43 -17.57 -15.79
CA ASN A 184 -8.68 -17.86 -16.51
C ASN A 184 -8.45 -18.18 -17.99
N ALA A 185 -7.48 -17.50 -18.63
CA ALA A 185 -7.12 -17.75 -20.01
C ALA A 185 -6.26 -19.02 -20.17
N HIS A 186 -5.51 -19.43 -19.16
CA HIS A 186 -4.50 -20.50 -19.23
C HIS A 186 -4.60 -21.49 -18.04
N PRO A 187 -5.70 -22.20 -17.85
CA PRO A 187 -5.94 -23.00 -16.62
C PRO A 187 -5.00 -24.20 -16.45
N ASN A 188 -4.43 -24.75 -17.51
CA ASN A 188 -3.60 -25.96 -17.49
C ASN A 188 -2.18 -25.74 -18.03
N ILE A 189 -1.67 -24.51 -17.97
CA ILE A 189 -0.34 -24.20 -18.45
C ILE A 189 0.71 -24.55 -17.39
N ASP A 190 1.85 -25.12 -17.82
CA ASP A 190 3.04 -25.25 -16.97
C ASP A 190 3.47 -23.86 -16.51
N LEU A 191 3.66 -23.71 -15.22
CA LEU A 191 3.78 -22.39 -14.61
C LEU A 191 5.02 -22.27 -13.73
N LEU A 192 5.79 -21.21 -13.97
CA LEU A 192 6.85 -20.75 -13.10
C LEU A 192 6.39 -19.49 -12.35
N VAL A 193 6.37 -19.54 -11.01
CA VAL A 193 6.16 -18.40 -10.13
C VAL A 193 7.50 -17.85 -9.67
N LEU A 194 7.77 -16.58 -9.96
CA LEU A 194 9.01 -15.89 -9.57
C LEU A 194 8.77 -14.93 -8.41
N GLY A 195 9.41 -15.17 -7.27
CA GLY A 195 9.35 -14.28 -6.11
C GLY A 195 9.25 -15.03 -4.78
N SER A 196 9.45 -14.32 -3.67
CA SER A 196 9.44 -14.89 -2.30
C SER A 196 8.46 -14.18 -1.36
N GLY A 197 7.60 -13.33 -1.87
CA GLY A 197 6.63 -12.59 -1.05
C GLY A 197 5.24 -13.23 -1.06
N GLN A 198 4.30 -12.60 -0.35
CA GLN A 198 2.92 -13.05 -0.17
C GLN A 198 2.22 -13.40 -1.49
N SER A 199 2.31 -12.53 -2.51
CA SER A 199 1.64 -12.78 -3.79
C SER A 199 2.16 -14.04 -4.50
N ALA A 200 3.48 -14.33 -4.40
CA ALA A 200 4.05 -15.56 -4.95
C ALA A 200 3.51 -16.78 -4.22
N ALA A 201 3.47 -16.75 -2.90
CA ALA A 201 2.97 -17.84 -2.07
C ALA A 201 1.48 -18.12 -2.29
N GLU A 202 0.66 -17.10 -2.37
CA GLU A 202 -0.78 -17.22 -2.66
C GLU A 202 -1.04 -17.84 -4.04
N ILE A 203 -0.30 -17.40 -5.06
CA ILE A 203 -0.39 -17.96 -6.42
C ILE A 203 0.08 -19.41 -6.44
N PHE A 204 1.22 -19.71 -5.80
CA PHE A 204 1.72 -21.08 -5.71
C PHE A 204 0.71 -21.99 -5.00
N SER A 205 0.23 -21.62 -3.81
CA SER A 205 -0.75 -22.41 -3.05
C SER A 205 -2.01 -22.68 -3.87
N ARG A 206 -2.58 -21.65 -4.50
CA ARG A 206 -3.75 -21.80 -5.37
C ARG A 206 -3.51 -22.75 -6.52
N ARG A 207 -2.40 -22.60 -7.24
CA ARG A 207 -2.04 -23.47 -8.39
C ARG A 207 -1.72 -24.87 -7.93
N PHE A 208 -1.10 -25.04 -6.78
CA PHE A 208 -0.83 -26.35 -6.20
C PHE A 208 -2.13 -27.13 -5.91
N HIS A 209 -3.15 -26.51 -5.33
CA HIS A 209 -4.45 -27.13 -5.11
C HIS A 209 -5.18 -27.51 -6.42
N GLN A 210 -4.97 -26.76 -7.49
CA GLN A 210 -5.58 -27.00 -8.80
C GLN A 210 -4.80 -27.97 -9.67
N GLN A 211 -3.57 -28.32 -9.29
CA GLN A 211 -2.64 -29.06 -10.15
C GLN A 211 -3.12 -30.47 -10.47
N LEU A 212 -3.80 -31.15 -9.55
CA LEU A 212 -4.27 -32.51 -9.75
C LEU A 212 -5.67 -32.54 -10.38
N ASP A 213 -5.90 -33.52 -11.27
CA ASP A 213 -7.23 -33.85 -11.74
C ASP A 213 -7.99 -34.78 -10.75
N HIS A 214 -9.21 -35.18 -11.09
CA HIS A 214 -10.03 -36.06 -10.24
C HIS A 214 -9.45 -37.47 -10.03
N GLN A 215 -8.45 -37.83 -10.79
CA GLN A 215 -7.72 -39.13 -10.72
C GLN A 215 -6.34 -38.95 -10.07
N ALA A 216 -6.06 -37.82 -9.49
CA ALA A 216 -4.79 -37.41 -8.89
C ALA A 216 -3.61 -37.35 -9.87
N ASN A 217 -3.88 -37.17 -11.19
CA ASN A 217 -2.80 -36.95 -12.16
C ASN A 217 -2.48 -35.45 -12.26
N PRO A 218 -1.19 -35.06 -12.33
CA PRO A 218 -0.79 -33.68 -12.53
C PRO A 218 -1.21 -33.19 -13.93
N ARG A 219 -1.80 -32.02 -13.98
CA ARG A 219 -2.23 -31.34 -15.22
C ARG A 219 -1.15 -30.45 -15.83
N PHE A 220 -0.20 -30.03 -15.02
CA PHE A 220 0.86 -29.11 -15.39
C PHE A 220 2.01 -29.17 -14.39
N GLN A 221 3.20 -28.76 -14.85
CA GLN A 221 4.36 -28.51 -14.02
C GLN A 221 4.18 -27.21 -13.24
N LEU A 222 4.57 -27.17 -11.96
CA LEU A 222 4.50 -25.99 -11.10
C LEU A 222 5.86 -25.74 -10.43
N ASP A 223 6.53 -24.67 -10.84
CA ASP A 223 7.81 -24.25 -10.28
C ASP A 223 7.64 -22.95 -9.49
N TRP A 224 8.29 -22.86 -8.32
CA TRP A 224 8.35 -21.65 -7.52
C TRP A 224 9.80 -21.30 -7.19
N ILE A 225 10.34 -20.29 -7.85
CA ILE A 225 11.76 -19.93 -7.79
C ILE A 225 11.94 -18.51 -7.26
N THR A 226 12.95 -18.34 -6.41
CA THR A 226 13.32 -17.01 -5.89
C THR A 226 14.83 -16.81 -5.81
N ARG A 227 15.29 -15.59 -6.03
CA ARG A 227 16.68 -15.18 -5.74
C ARG A 227 16.96 -15.02 -4.26
N SER A 228 15.93 -14.88 -3.43
CA SER A 228 16.07 -14.84 -1.97
C SER A 228 16.68 -16.14 -1.44
N PRO A 229 17.42 -16.12 -0.33
CA PRO A 229 18.04 -17.32 0.21
C PRO A 229 17.04 -18.35 0.76
N GLY A 230 15.75 -18.01 0.79
CA GLY A 230 14.67 -18.90 1.21
C GLY A 230 13.31 -18.22 1.13
N PHE A 231 12.29 -18.97 1.55
CA PHE A 231 10.91 -18.48 1.71
C PHE A 231 10.70 -18.19 3.19
N PHE A 232 10.66 -16.89 3.54
CA PHE A 232 10.65 -16.46 4.93
C PHE A 232 9.31 -15.80 5.32
N PRO A 233 8.88 -15.97 6.58
CA PRO A 233 7.71 -15.27 7.09
C PRO A 233 7.99 -13.78 7.25
N MET A 234 6.92 -12.97 7.20
CA MET A 234 6.95 -11.61 7.71
C MET A 234 7.18 -11.62 9.22
N GLU A 235 7.89 -10.61 9.73
CA GLU A 235 7.97 -10.34 11.15
C GLU A 235 6.63 -9.79 11.65
N TYR A 236 5.94 -10.55 12.48
CA TYR A 236 4.57 -10.26 12.93
C TYR A 236 4.45 -10.27 14.47
N SER A 237 5.57 -10.22 15.18
CA SER A 237 5.51 -10.08 16.63
C SER A 237 4.94 -8.71 17.03
N PRO A 238 4.17 -8.61 18.11
CA PRO A 238 3.59 -7.33 18.55
C PRO A 238 4.61 -6.21 18.70
N LEU A 239 5.80 -6.51 19.22
CA LEU A 239 6.87 -5.51 19.33
C LEU A 239 7.48 -5.14 17.96
N GLY A 240 7.56 -6.07 17.02
CA GLY A 240 7.96 -5.80 15.64
C GLY A 240 6.97 -4.87 14.93
N LEU A 241 5.67 -5.10 15.15
CA LEU A 241 4.60 -4.29 14.57
C LEU A 241 4.55 -2.84 15.09
N GLU A 242 5.18 -2.53 16.24
CA GLU A 242 5.29 -1.14 16.70
C GLU A 242 6.08 -0.22 15.75
N HIS A 243 6.82 -0.77 14.77
CA HIS A 243 7.42 0.01 13.68
C HIS A 243 6.38 0.63 12.72
N PHE A 244 5.12 0.21 12.81
CA PHE A 244 3.99 0.79 12.06
C PHE A 244 3.19 1.80 12.89
N THR A 245 3.84 2.51 13.83
CA THR A 245 3.20 3.53 14.67
C THR A 245 3.62 4.95 14.28
N PRO A 246 2.83 5.95 14.66
CA PRO A 246 3.21 7.36 14.51
C PRO A 246 4.54 7.72 15.18
N ASP A 247 4.85 7.12 16.36
CA ASP A 247 6.11 7.32 17.08
C ASP A 247 7.31 6.96 16.22
N TYR A 248 7.27 5.78 15.61
CA TYR A 248 8.36 5.32 14.76
C TYR A 248 8.45 6.15 13.48
N MET A 249 7.34 6.46 12.84
CA MET A 249 7.30 7.29 11.64
C MET A 249 7.93 8.67 11.88
N GLN A 250 7.64 9.33 13.02
CA GLN A 250 8.22 10.62 13.37
C GLN A 250 9.72 10.53 13.60
N LEU A 251 10.18 9.52 14.35
CA LEU A 251 11.62 9.29 14.52
C LEU A 251 12.29 9.04 13.18
N PHE A 252 11.75 8.12 12.37
CA PHE A 252 12.30 7.78 11.07
C PHE A 252 12.41 9.02 10.17
N HIS A 253 11.37 9.86 10.15
CA HIS A 253 11.37 11.10 9.37
C HIS A 253 12.48 12.07 9.81
N SER A 254 12.87 12.08 11.07
CA SER A 254 13.91 12.97 11.60
C SER A 254 15.35 12.52 11.30
N LEU A 255 15.55 11.29 10.80
CA LEU A 255 16.86 10.73 10.52
C LEU A 255 17.46 11.30 9.22
N GLU A 256 18.78 11.17 9.08
CA GLU A 256 19.47 11.49 7.84
C GLU A 256 19.14 10.48 6.72
N LEU A 257 19.21 10.91 5.47
CA LEU A 257 18.76 10.13 4.31
C LEU A 257 19.48 8.77 4.19
N ASP A 258 20.79 8.74 4.39
CA ASP A 258 21.58 7.50 4.34
C ASP A 258 21.15 6.49 5.42
N GLN A 259 20.84 6.99 6.62
CA GLN A 259 20.31 6.15 7.71
C GLN A 259 18.95 5.59 7.35
N LYS A 260 18.04 6.40 6.81
CA LYS A 260 16.73 5.97 6.31
C LYS A 260 16.85 4.85 5.28
N ASP A 261 17.75 5.01 4.31
CA ASP A 261 17.98 4.02 3.26
C ASP A 261 18.55 2.70 3.79
N GLN A 262 19.47 2.77 4.78
CA GLN A 262 19.98 1.57 5.46
C GLN A 262 18.89 0.84 6.24
N ILE A 263 18.08 1.57 7.00
CA ILE A 263 16.98 1.02 7.79
C ILE A 263 15.94 0.37 6.88
N ASN A 264 15.48 1.06 5.82
CA ASN A 264 14.52 0.51 4.87
C ASN A 264 14.99 -0.81 4.21
N ARG A 265 16.30 -0.93 3.96
CA ARG A 265 16.88 -2.18 3.44
C ARG A 265 16.89 -3.29 4.48
N ALA A 266 17.17 -2.97 5.73
CA ALA A 266 17.23 -3.94 6.84
C ALA A 266 15.84 -4.42 7.28
N GLN A 267 14.82 -3.59 7.15
CA GLN A 267 13.45 -3.86 7.59
C GLN A 267 12.58 -4.60 6.55
N GLY A 268 13.20 -5.19 5.51
CA GLY A 268 12.45 -5.86 4.45
C GLY A 268 11.44 -6.90 4.94
N LEU A 269 11.76 -7.67 5.97
CA LEU A 269 10.87 -8.71 6.51
C LEU A 269 9.63 -8.17 7.24
N LEU A 270 9.59 -6.90 7.62
CA LEU A 270 8.37 -6.30 8.18
C LEU A 270 7.22 -6.20 7.17
N TYR A 271 7.49 -6.26 5.85
CA TYR A 271 6.45 -6.05 4.84
C TYR A 271 6.69 -6.80 3.51
N LYS A 272 7.73 -7.61 3.38
CA LYS A 272 8.07 -8.35 2.13
C LYS A 272 8.09 -9.87 2.28
N GLY A 273 7.74 -10.38 3.44
CA GLY A 273 7.66 -11.81 3.70
C GLY A 273 6.32 -12.43 3.27
N ILE A 274 6.08 -13.64 3.72
CA ILE A 274 4.84 -14.40 3.58
C ILE A 274 4.18 -14.48 4.95
N SER A 275 2.85 -14.51 5.06
CA SER A 275 2.20 -14.77 6.36
C SER A 275 2.63 -16.15 6.88
N PHE A 276 2.86 -16.23 8.18
CA PHE A 276 3.32 -17.50 8.80
C PHE A 276 2.30 -18.62 8.59
N GLU A 277 1.02 -18.29 8.64
CA GLU A 277 -0.09 -19.22 8.41
C GLU A 277 -0.02 -19.81 7.01
N LEU A 278 0.18 -19.00 5.98
CA LEU A 278 0.27 -19.49 4.60
C LEU A 278 1.53 -20.35 4.35
N ILE A 279 2.67 -19.99 4.93
CA ILE A 279 3.87 -20.86 4.86
C ILE A 279 3.57 -22.23 5.47
N ARG A 280 2.91 -22.24 6.63
CA ARG A 280 2.55 -23.47 7.33
C ARG A 280 1.57 -24.31 6.52
N GLU A 281 0.55 -23.68 5.94
CA GLU A 281 -0.43 -24.33 5.06
C GLU A 281 0.25 -24.96 3.84
N ILE A 282 1.05 -24.18 3.10
CA ILE A 282 1.81 -24.70 1.95
C ILE A 282 2.69 -25.89 2.34
N TYR A 283 3.38 -25.81 3.48
CA TYR A 283 4.23 -26.91 3.93
C TYR A 283 3.42 -28.16 4.28
N GLN A 284 2.27 -28.01 4.91
CA GLN A 284 1.35 -29.12 5.22
C GLN A 284 0.82 -29.76 3.94
N ASP A 285 0.43 -28.99 2.95
CA ASP A 285 -0.05 -29.47 1.67
C ASP A 285 1.02 -30.25 0.90
N LEU A 286 2.24 -29.73 0.85
CA LEU A 286 3.39 -30.43 0.28
C LEU A 286 3.67 -31.75 1.01
N TYR A 287 3.67 -31.71 2.35
CA TYR A 287 3.90 -32.89 3.17
C TYR A 287 2.83 -33.97 2.92
N HIS A 288 1.54 -33.59 2.97
CA HIS A 288 0.44 -34.52 2.74
C HIS A 288 0.53 -35.18 1.34
N ARG A 289 0.77 -34.36 0.31
CA ARG A 289 0.92 -34.89 -1.06
C ARG A 289 2.13 -35.80 -1.21
N SER A 290 3.23 -35.51 -0.53
CA SER A 290 4.46 -36.34 -0.60
C SER A 290 4.32 -37.74 -0.02
N VAL A 291 3.25 -38.05 0.71
CA VAL A 291 2.97 -39.41 1.22
C VAL A 291 2.62 -40.36 0.07
N ASP A 292 1.89 -39.85 -0.93
CA ASP A 292 1.35 -40.68 -2.02
C ASP A 292 2.06 -40.47 -3.35
N THR A 293 2.87 -39.39 -3.48
CA THR A 293 3.57 -39.02 -4.73
C THR A 293 5.01 -38.57 -4.47
N ASP A 294 5.85 -38.58 -5.48
CA ASP A 294 7.24 -38.11 -5.43
C ASP A 294 7.36 -36.59 -5.66
N LEU A 295 6.25 -35.87 -5.87
CA LEU A 295 6.20 -34.45 -6.20
C LEU A 295 7.08 -34.06 -7.41
N SER A 296 7.30 -34.96 -8.37
CA SER A 296 8.16 -34.72 -9.56
C SER A 296 7.71 -33.49 -10.37
N GLU A 297 6.42 -33.14 -10.30
CA GLU A 297 5.82 -32.02 -11.03
C GLU A 297 5.82 -30.72 -10.23
N VAL A 298 6.57 -30.63 -9.13
CA VAL A 298 6.65 -29.46 -8.27
C VAL A 298 8.09 -29.15 -7.91
N THR A 299 8.55 -27.93 -8.17
CA THR A 299 9.89 -27.46 -7.78
C THR A 299 9.81 -26.22 -6.92
N LEU A 300 10.48 -26.21 -5.77
CA LEU A 300 10.74 -25.03 -4.97
C LEU A 300 12.24 -24.75 -4.97
N GLY A 301 12.66 -23.58 -5.49
CA GLY A 301 14.07 -23.21 -5.58
C GLY A 301 14.34 -21.83 -4.97
N SER A 302 15.35 -21.76 -4.10
CA SER A 302 15.84 -20.51 -3.51
C SER A 302 17.21 -20.14 -4.07
N SER A 303 17.72 -18.97 -3.70
CA SER A 303 19.04 -18.46 -4.10
C SER A 303 19.30 -18.45 -5.61
N SER A 304 18.26 -18.40 -6.43
CA SER A 304 18.31 -18.56 -7.88
C SER A 304 17.75 -17.34 -8.59
N GLU A 305 18.62 -16.58 -9.22
CA GLU A 305 18.29 -15.36 -9.96
C GLU A 305 18.06 -15.65 -11.43
N LEU A 306 16.93 -15.21 -11.99
CA LEU A 306 16.68 -15.27 -13.42
C LEU A 306 17.61 -14.29 -14.14
N ILE A 307 18.53 -14.81 -14.96
CA ILE A 307 19.52 -14.01 -15.69
C ILE A 307 19.22 -13.88 -17.17
N ASN A 308 18.46 -14.82 -17.76
CA ASN A 308 18.03 -14.76 -19.15
C ASN A 308 16.69 -15.47 -19.34
N ILE A 309 15.93 -15.05 -20.34
CA ILE A 309 14.66 -15.66 -20.74
C ILE A 309 14.46 -15.56 -22.25
N HIS A 310 14.02 -16.62 -22.88
CA HIS A 310 13.68 -16.62 -24.31
C HIS A 310 12.58 -17.64 -24.61
N ARG A 311 11.94 -17.51 -25.78
CA ARG A 311 10.91 -18.43 -26.24
C ARG A 311 11.42 -19.24 -27.42
N GLN A 312 11.27 -20.56 -27.36
CA GLN A 312 11.65 -21.49 -28.42
C GLN A 312 10.67 -22.67 -28.48
N GLY A 313 10.21 -23.01 -29.66
CA GLY A 313 9.30 -24.18 -29.84
C GLY A 313 7.98 -24.09 -29.09
N GLY A 314 7.49 -22.86 -28.79
CA GLY A 314 6.27 -22.66 -27.97
C GLY A 314 6.48 -22.76 -26.47
N ARG A 315 7.69 -23.09 -26.00
CA ARG A 315 8.10 -23.16 -24.60
C ARG A 315 8.91 -21.93 -24.20
N THR A 316 8.87 -21.59 -22.92
CA THR A 316 9.66 -20.52 -22.32
C THR A 316 10.85 -21.13 -21.60
N HIS A 317 12.06 -20.75 -21.99
CA HIS A 317 13.32 -21.18 -21.41
C HIS A 317 13.83 -20.09 -20.47
N CYS A 318 13.94 -20.42 -19.19
CA CYS A 318 14.39 -19.54 -18.12
C CYS A 318 15.77 -19.97 -17.64
N VAL A 319 16.79 -19.13 -17.83
CA VAL A 319 18.16 -19.40 -17.38
C VAL A 319 18.35 -18.73 -16.02
N PHE A 320 18.74 -19.51 -15.05
CA PHE A 320 18.98 -19.07 -13.67
C PHE A 320 20.44 -19.17 -13.29
N TYR A 321 20.88 -18.26 -12.42
CA TYR A 321 22.15 -18.35 -11.72
C TYR A 321 21.89 -18.64 -10.22
N HIS A 322 22.41 -19.78 -9.75
CA HIS A 322 22.29 -20.17 -8.35
C HIS A 322 23.45 -19.61 -7.53
N HIS A 323 23.17 -18.61 -6.69
CA HIS A 323 24.17 -17.83 -5.98
C HIS A 323 25.05 -18.63 -4.99
N LEU A 324 24.51 -19.68 -4.35
CA LEU A 324 25.29 -20.49 -3.39
C LEU A 324 26.21 -21.52 -4.08
N LEU A 325 25.79 -22.01 -5.23
CA LEU A 325 26.55 -23.02 -5.99
C LEU A 325 27.43 -22.41 -7.09
N ASN A 326 27.24 -21.11 -7.39
CA ASN A 326 27.88 -20.40 -8.50
C ASN A 326 27.71 -21.17 -9.83
N GLN A 327 26.49 -21.60 -10.13
CA GLN A 327 26.16 -22.46 -11.28
C GLN A 327 24.92 -21.95 -11.99
N GLU A 328 24.96 -22.01 -13.32
CA GLU A 328 23.78 -21.78 -14.15
C GLU A 328 23.00 -23.07 -14.38
N PHE A 329 21.66 -22.93 -14.48
CA PHE A 329 20.75 -24.00 -14.90
C PHE A 329 19.57 -23.43 -15.69
N THR A 330 18.89 -24.24 -16.45
CA THR A 330 17.74 -23.85 -17.26
C THR A 330 16.50 -24.63 -16.85
N LEU A 331 15.36 -23.91 -16.71
CA LEU A 331 14.04 -24.51 -16.60
C LEU A 331 13.21 -24.17 -17.85
N GLU A 332 12.40 -25.14 -18.28
CA GLU A 332 11.42 -24.94 -19.33
C GLU A 332 10.02 -24.90 -18.76
N THR A 333 9.26 -23.88 -19.11
CA THR A 333 7.88 -23.73 -18.65
C THR A 333 6.97 -23.24 -19.79
N GLY A 334 5.65 -23.29 -19.58
CA GLY A 334 4.69 -22.67 -20.49
C GLY A 334 4.65 -21.16 -20.31
N ALA A 335 4.63 -20.73 -19.04
CA ALA A 335 4.54 -19.30 -18.69
C ALA A 335 5.22 -18.96 -17.36
N VAL A 336 5.46 -17.67 -17.16
CA VAL A 336 6.06 -17.07 -15.97
C VAL A 336 5.11 -16.06 -15.35
N ILE A 337 4.81 -16.21 -14.06
CA ILE A 337 4.18 -15.16 -13.25
C ILE A 337 5.26 -14.46 -12.42
N ALA A 338 5.50 -13.21 -12.74
CA ALA A 338 6.44 -12.37 -12.02
C ALA A 338 5.78 -11.77 -10.77
N ALA A 339 5.90 -12.46 -9.63
CA ALA A 339 5.49 -11.95 -8.33
C ALA A 339 6.66 -11.16 -7.68
N THR A 340 7.18 -10.21 -8.43
CA THR A 340 8.41 -9.44 -8.14
C THR A 340 8.14 -8.12 -7.41
N GLY A 341 6.89 -7.93 -6.98
CA GLY A 341 6.46 -6.81 -6.15
C GLY A 341 6.17 -5.53 -6.93
N PHE A 342 6.14 -4.43 -6.19
CA PHE A 342 5.74 -3.12 -6.70
C PHE A 342 6.81 -2.08 -6.37
N ARG A 343 6.84 -0.98 -7.15
CA ARG A 343 7.73 0.17 -6.91
C ARG A 343 6.93 1.46 -6.82
N GLN A 344 7.38 2.34 -5.96
CA GLN A 344 6.92 3.72 -5.94
C GLN A 344 7.43 4.41 -7.21
N GLN A 345 6.51 5.05 -7.93
CA GLN A 345 6.79 5.75 -9.17
C GLN A 345 5.98 7.04 -9.21
N LEU A 346 6.65 8.15 -9.51
CA LEU A 346 5.95 9.41 -9.74
C LEU A 346 5.02 9.25 -10.96
N PRO A 347 3.72 9.55 -10.83
CA PRO A 347 2.80 9.39 -11.94
C PRO A 347 3.11 10.38 -13.07
N CYS A 348 2.93 9.95 -14.30
CA CYS A 348 3.28 10.74 -15.51
C CYS A 348 2.51 12.07 -15.60
N CYS A 349 1.32 12.17 -15.00
CA CYS A 349 0.58 13.43 -14.96
C CYS A 349 1.31 14.55 -14.19
N LEU A 350 2.36 14.24 -13.42
CA LEU A 350 3.19 15.25 -12.76
C LEU A 350 4.48 15.61 -13.52
N ASN A 351 4.63 15.18 -14.77
CA ASN A 351 5.86 15.44 -15.55
C ASN A 351 6.15 16.92 -15.69
N HIS A 352 5.14 17.78 -15.88
CA HIS A 352 5.31 19.23 -15.95
C HIS A 352 5.67 19.86 -14.60
N LEU A 353 5.27 19.26 -13.50
CA LEU A 353 5.65 19.72 -12.16
C LEU A 353 7.04 19.24 -11.74
N LYS A 354 7.50 18.10 -12.25
CA LYS A 354 8.77 17.48 -11.83
C LYS A 354 9.98 18.43 -11.82
N PRO A 355 10.19 19.34 -12.79
CA PRO A 355 11.28 20.30 -12.74
C PRO A 355 11.23 21.29 -11.57
N LEU A 356 10.03 21.52 -11.02
CA LEU A 356 9.77 22.45 -9.93
C LEU A 356 9.90 21.79 -8.55
N LEU A 357 9.81 20.45 -8.47
CA LEU A 357 9.86 19.70 -7.22
C LEU A 357 11.28 19.63 -6.67
N ASP A 358 11.41 19.72 -5.34
CA ASP A 358 12.68 19.47 -4.65
C ASP A 358 12.86 17.95 -4.49
N LEU A 359 13.90 17.44 -5.15
CA LEU A 359 14.23 16.02 -5.18
C LEU A 359 15.55 15.77 -4.47
N ASP A 360 15.71 14.59 -3.90
CA ASP A 360 16.99 14.12 -3.37
C ASP A 360 17.93 13.65 -4.50
N ASP A 361 19.14 13.25 -4.13
CA ASP A 361 20.17 12.81 -5.07
C ASP A 361 19.78 11.52 -5.85
N GLN A 362 18.80 10.77 -5.36
CA GLN A 362 18.22 9.59 -6.01
C GLN A 362 16.96 9.92 -6.82
N GLN A 363 16.67 11.21 -7.05
CA GLN A 363 15.50 11.70 -7.78
C GLN A 363 14.16 11.33 -7.12
N ARG A 364 14.13 11.17 -5.78
CA ARG A 364 12.93 10.95 -4.99
C ARG A 364 12.42 12.27 -4.39
N LEU A 365 11.12 12.35 -4.14
CA LEU A 365 10.47 13.53 -3.58
C LEU A 365 11.01 13.85 -2.17
N LYS A 366 11.35 15.09 -1.90
CA LYS A 366 11.49 15.55 -0.52
C LYS A 366 10.10 15.86 0.03
N VAL A 367 9.76 15.21 1.14
CA VAL A 367 8.41 15.25 1.72
C VAL A 367 8.50 15.65 3.18
N SER A 368 7.70 16.64 3.58
CA SER A 368 7.58 17.06 4.98
C SER A 368 6.90 15.99 5.84
N LEU A 369 7.00 16.09 7.16
CA LEU A 369 6.32 15.18 8.08
C LEU A 369 4.79 15.16 7.89
N ASN A 370 4.20 16.19 7.30
CA ASN A 370 2.78 16.28 6.97
C ASN A 370 2.43 15.74 5.57
N HIS A 371 3.31 14.94 4.96
CA HIS A 371 3.17 14.36 3.61
C HIS A 371 3.09 15.40 2.48
N GLU A 372 3.53 16.62 2.72
CA GLU A 372 3.60 17.69 1.73
C GLU A 372 4.93 17.63 0.96
N VAL A 373 4.85 17.67 -0.35
CA VAL A 373 6.02 17.68 -1.25
C VAL A 373 6.64 19.07 -1.28
N LEU A 374 7.95 19.14 -1.17
CA LEU A 374 8.68 20.40 -1.20
C LEU A 374 8.98 20.85 -2.65
N PHE A 375 8.84 22.14 -2.89
CA PHE A 375 9.20 22.80 -4.15
C PHE A 375 10.57 23.49 -4.05
N LYS A 376 11.35 23.55 -5.14
CA LYS A 376 12.71 24.11 -5.21
C LYS A 376 12.59 25.56 -4.82
N ASN A 377 12.18 26.41 -4.63
CA ASN A 377 12.20 27.83 -4.27
C ASN A 377 11.27 28.18 -3.09
N SER A 378 10.70 27.19 -2.43
CA SER A 378 10.11 27.45 -1.12
C SER A 378 11.27 27.80 -0.18
N SER A 379 11.39 29.10 0.18
CA SER A 379 12.39 29.53 1.16
C SER A 379 12.29 28.62 2.38
N THR A 380 13.30 27.82 2.58
CA THR A 380 13.52 27.00 3.78
C THR A 380 13.63 27.95 4.97
N GLN A 381 12.52 28.33 5.54
CA GLN A 381 12.54 28.78 6.94
C GLN A 381 12.80 27.54 7.77
N GLY A 382 13.98 27.55 8.37
CA GLY A 382 14.63 26.67 9.31
C GLY A 382 13.92 25.38 9.67
N VAL A 383 14.68 24.29 9.54
CA VAL A 383 14.40 23.04 10.25
C VAL A 383 14.15 23.39 11.73
N PRO A 384 12.97 23.18 12.30
CA PRO A 384 12.78 23.41 13.73
C PRO A 384 13.57 22.35 14.47
N SER A 385 14.52 22.81 15.27
CA SER A 385 15.13 22.00 16.31
C SER A 385 14.05 21.43 17.22
N SER A 386 14.20 20.16 17.57
CA SER A 386 13.46 19.34 18.50
C SER A 386 12.84 20.07 19.70
N THR A 387 11.66 20.68 19.53
CA THR A 387 10.74 20.97 20.63
C THR A 387 9.30 20.96 20.09
N PRO A 388 8.40 20.13 20.64
CA PRO A 388 7.02 20.08 20.22
C PRO A 388 6.23 21.16 20.94
N LYS A 389 6.07 22.32 20.34
CA LYS A 389 5.03 23.34 20.67
C LYS A 389 5.29 24.62 19.88
N GLU A 390 4.99 24.62 18.59
CA GLU A 390 4.66 25.89 17.94
C GLU A 390 3.31 25.78 17.26
N PRO A 391 2.44 26.80 17.40
CA PRO A 391 1.16 26.82 16.71
C PRO A 391 1.41 26.89 15.21
N ILE A 392 0.60 26.16 14.44
CA ILE A 392 0.58 26.13 12.98
C ILE A 392 0.53 27.59 12.51
N SER A 393 1.67 28.14 12.08
CA SER A 393 1.72 29.51 11.57
C SER A 393 0.97 29.54 10.24
N LYS A 394 -0.03 30.41 10.15
CA LYS A 394 -0.65 30.78 8.88
C LYS A 394 0.38 31.55 8.04
N THR A 395 1.24 30.84 7.33
CA THR A 395 1.94 31.43 6.19
C THR A 395 0.97 31.36 5.02
N GLU A 396 0.46 32.49 4.59
CA GLU A 396 -0.21 32.63 3.29
C GLU A 396 0.83 32.34 2.21
N SER A 397 0.95 31.06 1.84
CA SER A 397 1.69 30.64 0.64
C SER A 397 0.84 31.05 -0.56
N THR A 398 1.37 31.90 -1.41
CA THR A 398 0.76 32.27 -2.69
C THR A 398 0.80 31.13 -3.71
N SER A 399 1.41 29.99 -3.38
CA SER A 399 1.51 28.80 -4.23
C SER A 399 0.68 27.66 -3.65
N GLY A 400 0.06 26.85 -4.52
CA GLY A 400 -0.67 25.65 -4.15
C GLY A 400 0.22 24.60 -3.48
N ARG A 401 -0.37 23.75 -2.63
CA ARG A 401 0.33 22.68 -1.89
C ARG A 401 0.07 21.33 -2.54
N LEU A 402 1.12 20.51 -2.64
CA LEU A 402 1.07 19.16 -3.19
C LEU A 402 1.36 18.14 -2.08
N PHE A 403 0.47 17.17 -1.89
CA PHE A 403 0.63 16.09 -0.93
C PHE A 403 0.73 14.74 -1.64
N VAL A 404 1.35 13.77 -0.98
CA VAL A 404 1.47 12.40 -1.50
C VAL A 404 1.02 11.38 -0.48
N GLN A 405 0.47 10.27 -0.97
CA GLN A 405 0.12 9.10 -0.17
C GLN A 405 0.69 7.84 -0.84
N ASN A 406 1.56 7.13 -0.11
CA ASN A 406 2.26 5.93 -0.55
C ASN A 406 3.31 6.14 -1.66
N LEU A 407 3.93 7.33 -1.70
CA LEU A 407 5.11 7.64 -2.53
C LEU A 407 6.33 8.05 -1.68
N GLU A 408 6.17 8.08 -0.36
CA GLU A 408 7.09 8.70 0.59
C GLU A 408 7.78 7.69 1.55
N GLN A 409 7.88 6.40 1.20
CA GLN A 409 8.51 5.39 2.08
C GLN A 409 9.96 5.74 2.45
N HIS A 410 10.70 6.36 1.56
CA HIS A 410 12.09 6.79 1.81
C HIS A 410 12.20 7.90 2.85
N THR A 411 11.12 8.62 3.15
CA THR A 411 11.07 9.68 4.19
C THR A 411 10.28 9.28 5.42
N HIS A 412 9.24 8.42 5.29
CA HIS A 412 8.31 8.05 6.35
C HIS A 412 8.43 6.59 6.82
N GLY A 413 9.30 5.79 6.18
CA GLY A 413 9.63 4.43 6.60
C GLY A 413 8.61 3.38 6.25
N VAL A 414 8.71 2.25 6.94
CA VAL A 414 7.99 1.00 6.66
C VAL A 414 6.47 1.14 6.75
N GLY A 415 5.95 2.06 7.53
CA GLY A 415 4.51 2.31 7.68
C GLY A 415 3.85 2.99 6.47
N THR A 416 4.61 3.46 5.47
CA THR A 416 4.03 4.16 4.32
C THR A 416 3.05 3.30 3.50
N PRO A 417 3.32 2.05 3.13
CA PRO A 417 2.36 1.21 2.42
C PRO A 417 1.29 0.59 3.32
N ASP A 418 1.39 0.72 4.65
CA ASP A 418 0.52 0.05 5.60
C ASP A 418 -0.86 0.73 5.69
N LEU A 419 -1.94 -0.09 5.61
CA LEU A 419 -3.31 0.39 5.72
C LEU A 419 -3.63 0.91 7.11
N GLY A 420 -2.99 0.39 8.17
CA GLY A 420 -3.19 0.80 9.56
C GLY A 420 -2.85 2.27 9.82
N LEU A 421 -1.90 2.82 9.06
CA LEU A 421 -1.58 4.25 9.10
C LEU A 421 -2.35 5.09 8.05
N GLY A 422 -3.22 4.48 7.26
CA GLY A 422 -3.95 5.16 6.19
C GLY A 422 -4.85 6.29 6.71
N ALA A 423 -5.70 6.00 7.68
CA ALA A 423 -6.58 6.98 8.31
C ALA A 423 -5.80 8.08 9.05
N TYR A 424 -4.73 7.72 9.77
CA TYR A 424 -3.85 8.67 10.45
C TYR A 424 -3.22 9.66 9.47
N ARG A 425 -2.69 9.18 8.35
CA ARG A 425 -2.11 10.00 7.28
C ARG A 425 -3.14 10.94 6.66
N ALA A 426 -4.31 10.40 6.32
CA ALA A 426 -5.40 11.19 5.75
C ALA A 426 -5.84 12.32 6.68
N ALA A 427 -5.99 12.05 7.97
CA ALA A 427 -6.31 13.06 8.97
C ALA A 427 -5.19 14.10 9.14
N ARG A 428 -3.93 13.66 9.10
CA ARG A 428 -2.76 14.55 9.16
C ARG A 428 -2.72 15.51 7.97
N ILE A 429 -2.97 15.02 6.78
CA ILE A 429 -3.09 15.83 5.55
C ILE A 429 -4.25 16.81 5.67
N LEU A 430 -5.42 16.37 6.14
CA LEU A 430 -6.60 17.21 6.28
C LEU A 430 -6.37 18.34 7.30
N ASN A 431 -5.80 18.03 8.46
CA ASN A 431 -5.44 19.04 9.47
C ASN A 431 -4.43 20.05 8.90
N ALA A 432 -3.44 19.59 8.14
CA ALA A 432 -2.46 20.46 7.50
C ALA A 432 -3.06 21.35 6.42
N LEU A 433 -3.98 20.82 5.59
CA LEU A 433 -4.67 21.55 4.54
C LEU A 433 -5.54 22.69 5.09
N SER A 434 -6.31 22.40 6.13
CA SER A 434 -7.24 23.35 6.75
C SER A 434 -6.57 24.33 7.71
N GLY A 435 -5.37 24.00 8.21
CA GLY A 435 -4.70 24.73 9.28
C GLY A 435 -5.43 24.62 10.63
N GLN A 436 -6.29 23.61 10.80
CA GLN A 436 -7.07 23.36 12.00
C GLN A 436 -7.01 21.85 12.34
N GLU A 437 -7.06 21.53 13.61
CA GLU A 437 -7.14 20.16 14.09
C GLU A 437 -8.59 19.65 14.03
N HIS A 438 -8.99 19.06 12.90
CA HIS A 438 -10.30 18.43 12.75
C HIS A 438 -10.34 17.06 13.42
N PHE A 439 -9.21 16.36 13.39
CA PHE A 439 -9.02 15.07 14.03
C PHE A 439 -7.80 15.13 14.95
N ALA A 440 -8.03 14.87 16.23
CA ALA A 440 -6.94 14.75 17.19
C ALA A 440 -6.09 13.51 16.85
N LEU A 441 -4.79 13.71 16.66
CA LEU A 441 -3.87 12.65 16.31
C LEU A 441 -3.08 12.23 17.55
N SER A 442 -3.17 10.92 17.89
CA SER A 442 -2.29 10.36 18.91
C SER A 442 -0.87 10.26 18.37
N GLU A 443 0.09 10.79 19.13
CA GLU A 443 1.52 10.67 18.84
C GLU A 443 2.18 9.53 19.62
N GLN A 444 1.41 8.82 20.46
CA GLN A 444 1.88 7.71 21.29
C GLN A 444 1.09 6.45 20.94
N GLY A 445 1.73 5.51 20.26
CA GLY A 445 1.17 4.23 19.86
C GLY A 445 2.05 3.04 20.23
N ALA A 446 3.31 3.28 20.62
CA ALA A 446 4.28 2.24 20.93
C ALA A 446 4.60 2.16 22.43
N PHE A 447 4.83 0.95 22.92
CA PHE A 447 5.46 0.73 24.23
C PHE A 447 6.98 0.93 24.17
N GLN A 448 7.59 0.62 23.04
CA GLN A 448 9.02 0.83 22.80
C GLN A 448 9.34 2.33 22.69
N ASN A 449 10.49 2.71 23.23
CA ASN A 449 11.09 4.01 22.95
C ASN A 449 12.13 3.81 21.84
N PHE A 450 11.81 4.23 20.65
CA PHE A 450 12.72 4.13 19.49
C PHE A 450 13.85 5.16 19.52
N GLY A 451 13.73 6.21 20.33
CA GLY A 451 14.77 7.22 20.54
C GLY A 451 15.67 6.89 21.74
N VAL A 452 16.47 7.87 22.16
CA VAL A 452 17.30 7.76 23.34
C VAL A 452 16.42 7.69 24.58
N PRO A 453 16.53 6.65 25.45
CA PRO A 453 15.74 6.56 26.68
C PRO A 453 15.95 7.81 27.54
N ARG A 454 14.86 8.43 27.96
CA ARG A 454 14.94 9.55 28.91
C ARG A 454 15.46 9.02 30.23
N SER A 455 16.49 9.68 30.78
CA SER A 455 16.95 9.37 32.13
C SER A 455 15.80 9.52 33.13
N ALA A 456 15.81 8.73 34.22
CA ALA A 456 14.75 8.68 35.22
C ALA A 456 14.38 10.02 35.89
N ALA A 457 15.06 11.12 35.56
CA ALA A 457 14.85 12.46 36.06
C ALA A 457 13.73 13.28 35.37
N SER A 458 13.19 12.84 34.22
CA SER A 458 12.01 13.50 33.62
C SER A 458 10.77 12.65 33.86
N LYS A 459 10.02 12.98 34.90
CA LYS A 459 8.66 12.45 35.10
C LYS A 459 7.85 12.77 33.87
N ARG A 460 7.37 11.75 33.15
CA ARG A 460 6.28 11.91 32.18
C ARG A 460 5.12 12.52 32.95
N GLU A 461 4.69 13.71 32.57
CA GLU A 461 3.35 14.17 32.92
C GLU A 461 2.39 13.22 32.22
N ASN A 462 1.78 12.33 33.00
CA ASN A 462 0.84 11.34 32.49
C ASN A 462 -0.36 12.08 31.88
N SER A 463 -0.47 12.11 30.58
CA SER A 463 -1.66 12.55 29.85
C SER A 463 -2.91 11.69 30.19
N LEU A 464 -2.74 10.53 30.81
CA LEU A 464 -3.80 9.69 31.34
C LEU A 464 -4.55 10.35 32.51
N ASP A 465 -3.94 11.26 33.28
CA ASP A 465 -4.62 11.99 34.36
C ASP A 465 -5.65 13.02 33.85
N ARG A 466 -5.60 13.41 32.58
CA ARG A 466 -6.61 14.30 31.97
C ARG A 466 -7.87 13.56 31.48
N ALA A 467 -7.79 12.28 31.20
CA ALA A 467 -8.93 11.50 30.68
C ALA A 467 -9.92 11.09 31.78
N PHE A 468 -9.52 11.15 33.06
CA PHE A 468 -10.36 10.77 34.21
C PHE A 468 -10.74 11.94 35.12
N ALA A 469 -10.48 13.19 34.72
CA ALA A 469 -11.04 14.33 35.43
C ALA A 469 -12.54 14.42 35.11
N SER A 470 -13.35 13.79 35.97
CA SER A 470 -14.82 13.88 35.95
C SER A 470 -15.28 15.33 35.88
N PRO A 471 -16.23 15.69 35.00
CA PRO A 471 -16.83 17.02 35.06
C PRO A 471 -17.56 17.15 36.39
N ALA A 472 -17.19 18.17 37.16
CA ALA A 472 -17.84 18.52 38.40
C ALA A 472 -19.35 18.58 38.19
N ARG A 473 -20.10 17.83 39.01
CA ARG A 473 -21.55 17.89 39.08
C ARG A 473 -21.98 19.36 39.33
N ARG A 474 -22.56 19.98 38.33
CA ARG A 474 -23.36 21.20 38.59
C ARG A 474 -24.60 20.78 39.38
N SER A 475 -24.63 21.14 40.65
CA SER A 475 -25.82 21.11 41.45
C SER A 475 -26.78 22.15 40.90
N SER A 476 -27.87 21.71 40.27
CA SER A 476 -29.05 22.55 40.10
C SER A 476 -29.90 22.46 41.35
N ALA A 477 -29.92 23.54 42.10
CA ALA A 477 -30.99 23.78 43.04
C ALA A 477 -32.15 24.45 42.27
N CYS A 478 -33.35 24.03 42.61
CA CYS A 478 -34.74 24.32 42.20
C CYS A 478 -35.28 23.49 41.06
#